data_95eff589107ab8732a639952b320151c
#
_entry.id   95eff589107ab8732a639952b320151c
#
_cell.length_a   1.000
_cell.length_b   1.000
_cell.length_c   1.000
_cell.angle_alpha   90.00
_cell.angle_beta   90.00
_cell.angle_gamma   90.00
#
_symmetry.space_group_name_H-M   'P 1'
#
loop_
_entity.id
_entity.type
_entity.pdbx_description
1 polymer ?
#
loop_
_entity_poly.entity_id
_entity_poly.type
_entity_poly.pdbx_seq_one_letter_code
_entity_poly.pdbx_strand_id
1 'polypeptide(L)'
;MSGSTIYAQESFDLITKNLQEVLNPQIIKNVLEVEKRPVKLYWGTAPTGRPHCGYFVPMTKLADFLKAGCEVTVLLADLHAFLDNMKAPLEVVNYRAKYYELTIKAILRSINVPIEKLKFVVGSSYQLSAEYTMDIFRMANMVSQNDCKRAGADVVKQVANPLLSGLIYPLMQALDEHYLDCDVQFGGVDQRKI
;
A
#
# COMPACT_ATOMS: atom_id res chain seq x y z
N MET A 1 -12.65 -6.38 -32.81
CA MET A 1 -12.21 -6.62 -31.43
C MET A 1 -13.45 -6.85 -30.59
N SER A 2 -13.47 -7.89 -29.73
CA SER A 2 -14.64 -8.14 -28.88
C SER A 2 -14.76 -7.05 -27.82
N GLY A 3 -15.98 -6.72 -27.34
CA GLY A 3 -16.18 -5.68 -26.33
C GLY A 3 -15.39 -5.91 -25.03
N SER A 4 -15.08 -7.15 -24.69
CA SER A 4 -14.24 -7.51 -23.54
C SER A 4 -12.77 -7.09 -23.70
N THR A 5 -12.23 -7.14 -24.92
CA THR A 5 -10.83 -6.73 -25.20
C THR A 5 -10.69 -5.21 -25.14
N ILE A 6 -11.70 -4.47 -25.58
CA ILE A 6 -11.71 -2.99 -25.49
C ILE A 6 -11.74 -2.56 -24.02
N TYR A 7 -12.60 -3.17 -23.20
CA TYR A 7 -12.69 -2.89 -21.78
C TYR A 7 -11.38 -3.16 -21.03
N ALA A 8 -10.69 -4.28 -21.32
CA ALA A 8 -9.42 -4.64 -20.70
C ALA A 8 -8.33 -3.60 -21.03
N GLN A 9 -8.25 -3.14 -22.28
CA GLN A 9 -7.27 -2.12 -22.68
C GLN A 9 -7.57 -0.76 -22.04
N GLU A 10 -8.82 -0.32 -22.02
CA GLU A 10 -9.21 0.94 -21.37
C GLU A 10 -8.92 0.92 -19.88
N SER A 11 -9.18 -0.21 -19.20
CA SER A 11 -8.86 -0.39 -17.78
C SER A 11 -7.35 -0.38 -17.55
N PHE A 12 -6.57 -1.06 -18.39
CA PHE A 12 -5.12 -1.04 -18.32
C PHE A 12 -4.54 0.36 -18.47
N ASP A 13 -5.04 1.11 -19.48
CA ASP A 13 -4.58 2.49 -19.75
C ASP A 13 -4.90 3.41 -18.56
N LEU A 14 -6.09 3.26 -17.96
CA LEU A 14 -6.49 4.05 -16.80
C LEU A 14 -5.69 3.69 -15.53
N ILE A 15 -5.40 2.39 -15.33
CA ILE A 15 -4.57 1.92 -14.22
C ILE A 15 -3.14 2.47 -14.32
N THR A 16 -2.56 2.48 -15.52
CA THR A 16 -1.16 2.89 -15.72
C THR A 16 -0.98 4.38 -15.98
N LYS A 17 -2.05 5.11 -16.24
CA LYS A 17 -2.04 6.55 -16.52
C LYS A 17 -1.36 7.38 -15.43
N ASN A 18 -0.50 8.30 -15.83
CA ASN A 18 0.16 9.28 -14.95
C ASN A 18 0.99 8.65 -13.81
N LEU A 19 1.39 7.38 -13.95
CA LEU A 19 2.37 6.78 -13.05
C LEU A 19 3.78 7.08 -13.58
N GLN A 20 4.71 7.31 -12.67
CA GLN A 20 6.11 7.52 -13.03
C GLN A 20 6.75 6.22 -13.54
N GLU A 21 6.34 5.10 -12.97
CA GLU A 21 6.84 3.77 -13.30
C GLU A 21 5.75 2.71 -13.07
N VAL A 22 5.75 1.67 -13.88
CA VAL A 22 4.92 0.48 -13.70
C VAL A 22 5.83 -0.74 -13.80
N LEU A 23 6.03 -1.41 -12.68
CA LEU A 23 6.81 -2.66 -12.64
C LEU A 23 5.91 -3.83 -13.01
N ASN A 24 6.45 -4.75 -13.82
CA ASN A 24 5.76 -5.97 -14.26
C ASN A 24 4.33 -5.75 -14.81
N PRO A 25 4.11 -4.86 -15.79
CA PRO A 25 2.78 -4.53 -16.30
C PRO A 25 2.04 -5.76 -16.85
N GLN A 26 2.73 -6.85 -17.13
CA GLN A 26 2.15 -8.10 -17.60
C GLN A 26 1.23 -8.75 -16.56
N ILE A 27 1.44 -8.50 -15.26
CA ILE A 27 0.54 -8.98 -14.19
C ILE A 27 -0.84 -8.37 -14.39
N ILE A 28 -0.91 -7.05 -14.56
CA ILE A 28 -2.17 -6.33 -14.78
C ILE A 28 -2.87 -6.84 -16.05
N LYS A 29 -2.13 -7.00 -17.15
CA LYS A 29 -2.68 -7.52 -18.42
C LYS A 29 -3.21 -8.94 -18.26
N ASN A 30 -2.48 -9.83 -17.58
CA ASN A 30 -2.93 -11.19 -17.34
C ASN A 30 -4.24 -11.23 -16.56
N VAL A 31 -4.36 -10.43 -15.49
CA VAL A 31 -5.58 -10.36 -14.68
C VAL A 31 -6.77 -9.88 -15.53
N LEU A 32 -6.58 -8.83 -16.36
CA LEU A 32 -7.66 -8.23 -17.15
C LEU A 32 -8.05 -9.08 -18.36
N GLU A 33 -7.08 -9.65 -19.09
CA GLU A 33 -7.30 -10.30 -20.38
C GLU A 33 -7.54 -11.81 -20.25
N VAL A 34 -6.79 -12.48 -19.33
CA VAL A 34 -6.82 -13.95 -19.17
C VAL A 34 -7.75 -14.34 -18.04
N GLU A 35 -7.54 -13.82 -16.83
CA GLU A 35 -8.35 -14.15 -15.66
C GLU A 35 -9.72 -13.45 -15.70
N LYS A 36 -9.85 -12.36 -16.44
CA LYS A 36 -11.09 -11.59 -16.64
C LYS A 36 -11.79 -11.19 -15.34
N ARG A 37 -11.00 -10.74 -14.38
CA ARG A 37 -11.46 -10.27 -13.07
C ARG A 37 -10.92 -8.87 -12.76
N PRO A 38 -11.47 -8.19 -11.76
CA PRO A 38 -10.90 -6.95 -11.24
C PRO A 38 -9.46 -7.15 -10.78
N VAL A 39 -8.61 -6.14 -11.02
CA VAL A 39 -7.27 -6.07 -10.43
C VAL A 39 -7.42 -5.71 -8.96
N LYS A 40 -6.84 -6.53 -8.08
CA LYS A 40 -6.76 -6.26 -6.64
C LYS A 40 -5.54 -5.39 -6.37
N LEU A 41 -5.76 -4.24 -5.77
CA LEU A 41 -4.73 -3.26 -5.54
C LEU A 41 -4.76 -2.79 -4.09
N TYR A 42 -3.58 -2.59 -3.47
CA TYR A 42 -3.55 -1.86 -2.21
C TYR A 42 -2.65 -0.63 -2.28
N TRP A 43 -3.01 0.35 -1.46
CA TRP A 43 -2.22 1.52 -1.14
C TRP A 43 -2.08 1.64 0.37
N GLY A 44 -0.83 1.67 0.85
CA GLY A 44 -0.52 1.81 2.27
C GLY A 44 -0.22 3.26 2.65
N THR A 45 -0.68 3.67 3.81
CA THR A 45 -0.31 4.95 4.42
C THR A 45 -0.05 4.78 5.91
N ALA A 46 1.12 5.24 6.36
CA ALA A 46 1.48 5.22 7.77
C ALA A 46 0.99 6.51 8.45
N PRO A 47 0.13 6.44 9.49
CA PRO A 47 -0.44 7.62 10.15
C PRO A 47 0.56 8.31 11.10
N THR A 48 1.68 8.80 10.54
CA THR A 48 2.79 9.42 11.31
C THR A 48 2.58 10.91 11.61
N GLY A 49 1.72 11.59 10.86
CA GLY A 49 1.52 13.04 10.96
C GLY A 49 0.07 13.48 10.83
N ARG A 50 -0.13 14.68 10.29
CA ARG A 50 -1.45 15.18 9.89
C ARG A 50 -1.60 15.05 8.38
N PRO A 51 -2.72 14.49 7.86
CA PRO A 51 -3.02 14.56 6.44
C PRO A 51 -2.98 16.01 5.94
N HIS A 52 -2.43 16.23 4.76
CA HIS A 52 -2.26 17.54 4.14
C HIS A 52 -2.69 17.50 2.67
N CYS A 53 -2.69 18.64 1.99
CA CYS A 53 -3.16 18.74 0.59
C CYS A 53 -2.46 17.78 -0.38
N GLY A 54 -1.23 17.34 -0.11
CA GLY A 54 -0.54 16.33 -0.91
C GLY A 54 -1.28 14.99 -1.01
N TYR A 55 -2.21 14.70 -0.10
CA TYR A 55 -3.06 13.50 -0.17
C TYR A 55 -4.03 13.51 -1.36
N PHE A 56 -4.33 14.68 -1.95
CA PHE A 56 -5.14 14.72 -3.17
C PHE A 56 -4.47 13.99 -4.35
N VAL A 57 -3.13 13.95 -4.40
CA VAL A 57 -2.40 13.24 -5.47
C VAL A 57 -2.71 11.74 -5.46
N PRO A 58 -2.42 10.98 -4.39
CA PRO A 58 -2.79 9.56 -4.35
C PRO A 58 -4.31 9.37 -4.42
N MET A 59 -5.13 10.24 -3.84
CA MET A 59 -6.60 10.09 -3.90
C MET A 59 -7.13 10.22 -5.32
N THR A 60 -6.58 11.10 -6.14
CA THR A 60 -6.94 11.21 -7.56
C THR A 60 -6.59 9.92 -8.30
N LYS A 61 -5.46 9.29 -7.97
CA LYS A 61 -5.07 8.03 -8.58
C LYS A 61 -5.94 6.85 -8.10
N LEU A 62 -6.29 6.81 -6.82
CA LEU A 62 -7.26 5.84 -6.30
C LEU A 62 -8.62 5.95 -7.01
N ALA A 63 -9.03 7.19 -7.35
CA ALA A 63 -10.22 7.42 -8.16
C ALA A 63 -10.12 6.79 -9.55
N ASP A 64 -8.96 6.88 -10.21
CA ASP A 64 -8.72 6.23 -11.51
C ASP A 64 -8.78 4.70 -11.38
N PHE A 65 -8.20 4.11 -10.34
CA PHE A 65 -8.27 2.67 -10.09
C PHE A 65 -9.71 2.19 -9.87
N LEU A 66 -10.50 2.92 -9.08
CA LEU A 66 -11.91 2.58 -8.85
C LEU A 66 -12.74 2.70 -10.13
N LYS A 67 -12.48 3.72 -10.97
CA LYS A 67 -13.11 3.89 -12.29
C LYS A 67 -12.71 2.77 -13.27
N ALA A 68 -11.47 2.28 -13.18
CA ALA A 68 -11.01 1.14 -13.96
C ALA A 68 -11.61 -0.20 -13.48
N GLY A 69 -12.41 -0.19 -12.41
CA GLY A 69 -13.06 -1.39 -11.87
C GLY A 69 -12.21 -2.18 -10.88
N CYS A 70 -11.05 -1.66 -10.44
CA CYS A 70 -10.19 -2.33 -9.46
C CYS A 70 -10.87 -2.49 -8.10
N GLU A 71 -10.52 -3.57 -7.40
CA GLU A 71 -10.76 -3.73 -5.97
C GLU A 71 -9.63 -3.04 -5.22
N VAL A 72 -9.93 -1.95 -4.51
CA VAL A 72 -8.92 -1.12 -3.86
C VAL A 72 -8.95 -1.28 -2.36
N THR A 73 -7.82 -1.67 -1.78
CA THR A 73 -7.62 -1.74 -0.33
C THR A 73 -6.73 -0.58 0.13
N VAL A 74 -7.18 0.17 1.11
CA VAL A 74 -6.38 1.17 1.82
C VAL A 74 -5.87 0.55 3.11
N LEU A 75 -4.57 0.32 3.19
CA LEU A 75 -3.90 -0.13 4.39
C LEU A 75 -3.58 1.08 5.28
N LEU A 76 -4.20 1.12 6.44
CA LEU A 76 -3.82 2.04 7.52
C LEU A 76 -2.68 1.38 8.31
N ALA A 77 -1.44 1.68 7.92
CA ALA A 77 -0.23 1.01 8.37
C ALA A 77 0.21 1.52 9.76
N ASP A 78 -0.59 1.19 10.78
CA ASP A 78 -0.41 1.64 12.16
C ASP A 78 0.87 1.11 12.81
N LEU A 79 1.20 -0.18 12.65
CA LEU A 79 2.45 -0.73 13.16
C LEU A 79 3.66 -0.17 12.43
N HIS A 80 3.58 0.09 11.13
CA HIS A 80 4.64 0.78 10.39
C HIS A 80 4.88 2.20 10.93
N ALA A 81 3.80 2.94 11.26
CA ALA A 81 3.92 4.25 11.89
C ALA A 81 4.62 4.20 13.26
N PHE A 82 4.36 3.15 14.04
CA PHE A 82 5.04 2.90 15.31
C PHE A 82 6.52 2.53 15.11
N LEU A 83 6.83 1.70 14.10
CA LEU A 83 8.19 1.25 13.80
C LEU A 83 9.05 2.33 13.13
N ASP A 84 8.46 3.35 12.53
CA ASP A 84 9.19 4.45 11.89
C ASP A 84 9.80 5.41 12.93
N ASN A 85 10.88 4.95 13.56
CA ASN A 85 11.64 5.69 14.56
C ASN A 85 10.78 6.28 15.70
N MET A 86 9.77 5.55 16.13
CA MET A 86 8.88 5.94 17.23
C MET A 86 8.25 7.35 17.03
N LYS A 87 7.96 7.73 15.81
CA LYS A 87 7.32 9.02 15.51
C LYS A 87 5.97 9.19 16.20
N ALA A 88 5.33 8.09 16.62
CA ALA A 88 4.12 8.13 17.41
C ALA A 88 4.06 6.95 18.39
N PRO A 89 3.68 7.17 19.66
CA PRO A 89 3.30 6.11 20.58
C PRO A 89 2.12 5.30 20.01
N LEU A 90 2.09 4.00 20.28
CA LEU A 90 1.07 3.09 19.74
C LEU A 90 -0.36 3.56 20.04
N GLU A 91 -0.60 4.08 21.24
CA GLU A 91 -1.89 4.63 21.65
C GLU A 91 -2.38 5.78 20.76
N VAL A 92 -1.45 6.65 20.35
CA VAL A 92 -1.76 7.80 19.47
C VAL A 92 -1.97 7.33 18.02
N VAL A 93 -1.25 6.29 17.59
CA VAL A 93 -1.35 5.74 16.24
C VAL A 93 -2.76 5.23 15.94
N ASN A 94 -3.41 4.57 16.90
CA ASN A 94 -4.78 4.08 16.74
C ASN A 94 -5.79 5.22 16.47
N TYR A 95 -5.68 6.33 17.19
CA TYR A 95 -6.52 7.52 16.95
C TYR A 95 -6.19 8.16 15.58
N ARG A 96 -4.91 8.21 15.22
CA ARG A 96 -4.47 8.72 13.92
C ARG A 96 -4.97 7.86 12.77
N ALA A 97 -4.92 6.54 12.88
CA ALA A 97 -5.45 5.64 11.86
C ALA A 97 -6.93 5.91 11.57
N LYS A 98 -7.75 6.07 12.61
CA LYS A 98 -9.16 6.43 12.48
C LYS A 98 -9.35 7.82 11.83
N TYR A 99 -8.52 8.78 12.22
CA TYR A 99 -8.55 10.12 11.62
C TYR A 99 -8.18 10.09 10.13
N TYR A 100 -7.16 9.30 9.75
CA TYR A 100 -6.76 9.11 8.35
C TYR A 100 -7.90 8.48 7.54
N GLU A 101 -8.54 7.43 8.06
CA GLU A 101 -9.69 6.80 7.40
C GLU A 101 -10.79 7.81 7.09
N LEU A 102 -11.19 8.61 8.07
CA LEU A 102 -12.21 9.62 7.90
C LEU A 102 -11.80 10.70 6.90
N THR A 103 -10.54 11.14 6.95
CA THR A 103 -10.00 12.16 6.04
C THR A 103 -9.94 11.64 4.61
N ILE A 104 -9.44 10.42 4.38
CA ILE A 104 -9.39 9.79 3.06
C ILE A 104 -10.80 9.66 2.46
N LYS A 105 -11.75 9.17 3.25
CA LYS A 105 -13.17 9.11 2.84
C LYS A 105 -13.73 10.47 2.47
N ALA A 106 -13.42 11.50 3.25
CA ALA A 106 -13.88 12.88 2.99
C ALA A 106 -13.28 13.44 1.70
N ILE A 107 -11.97 13.24 1.46
CA ILE A 107 -11.30 13.67 0.23
C ILE A 107 -11.93 12.97 -0.99
N LEU A 108 -12.08 11.65 -0.97
CA LEU A 108 -12.64 10.89 -2.09
C LEU A 108 -14.08 11.32 -2.39
N ARG A 109 -14.89 11.53 -1.36
CA ARG A 109 -16.25 12.07 -1.54
C ARG A 109 -16.25 13.47 -2.15
N SER A 110 -15.31 14.35 -1.75
CA SER A 110 -15.21 15.71 -2.27
C SER A 110 -14.89 15.77 -3.78
N ILE A 111 -14.28 14.72 -4.33
CA ILE A 111 -14.00 14.57 -5.76
C ILE A 111 -14.97 13.59 -6.46
N ASN A 112 -16.15 13.35 -5.84
CA ASN A 112 -17.22 12.52 -6.36
C ASN A 112 -16.81 11.07 -6.72
N VAL A 113 -15.95 10.45 -5.89
CA VAL A 113 -15.54 9.05 -6.04
C VAL A 113 -16.45 8.18 -5.17
N PRO A 114 -17.11 7.16 -5.74
CA PRO A 114 -17.86 6.19 -4.97
C PRO A 114 -16.89 5.37 -4.10
N ILE A 115 -17.15 5.35 -2.79
CA ILE A 115 -16.27 4.71 -1.80
C ILE A 115 -16.76 3.32 -1.37
N GLU A 116 -17.85 2.83 -1.95
CA GLU A 116 -18.47 1.56 -1.61
C GLU A 116 -17.57 0.37 -1.95
N LYS A 117 -16.73 0.49 -2.98
CA LYS A 117 -15.76 -0.53 -3.39
C LYS A 117 -14.39 -0.38 -2.72
N LEU A 118 -14.24 0.60 -1.82
CA LEU A 118 -13.01 0.85 -1.10
C LEU A 118 -13.00 0.08 0.21
N LYS A 119 -12.03 -0.80 0.39
CA LYS A 119 -11.81 -1.53 1.64
C LYS A 119 -10.76 -0.81 2.47
N PHE A 120 -11.02 -0.62 3.76
CA PHE A 120 -10.02 -0.15 4.72
C PHE A 120 -9.58 -1.31 5.61
N VAL A 121 -8.27 -1.47 5.77
CA VAL A 121 -7.67 -2.47 6.64
C VAL A 121 -6.68 -1.78 7.56
N VAL A 122 -6.77 -2.05 8.86
CA VAL A 122 -5.79 -1.61 9.85
C VAL A 122 -4.71 -2.68 9.94
N GLY A 123 -3.44 -2.31 9.81
CA GLY A 123 -2.33 -3.25 9.76
C GLY A 123 -2.29 -4.19 10.96
N SER A 124 -2.41 -3.66 12.17
CA SER A 124 -2.42 -4.46 13.41
C SER A 124 -3.53 -5.52 13.48
N SER A 125 -4.58 -5.40 12.66
CA SER A 125 -5.67 -6.39 12.65
C SER A 125 -5.26 -7.77 12.14
N TYR A 126 -4.17 -7.87 11.37
CA TYR A 126 -3.63 -9.14 10.87
C TYR A 126 -2.14 -9.31 11.17
N GLN A 127 -1.37 -8.22 11.22
CA GLN A 127 0.08 -8.25 11.44
C GLN A 127 0.48 -8.77 12.83
N LEU A 128 -0.44 -8.78 13.80
CA LEU A 128 -0.22 -9.34 15.14
C LEU A 128 -0.66 -10.80 15.26
N SER A 129 -1.06 -11.45 14.16
CA SER A 129 -1.38 -12.87 14.18
C SER A 129 -0.13 -13.73 14.40
N ALA A 130 -0.32 -14.95 14.91
CA ALA A 130 0.77 -15.88 15.10
C ALA A 130 1.43 -16.30 13.78
N GLU A 131 0.61 -16.45 12.74
CA GLU A 131 1.07 -16.80 11.39
C GLU A 131 1.96 -15.70 10.81
N TYR A 132 1.52 -14.45 10.85
CA TYR A 132 2.29 -13.32 10.34
C TYR A 132 3.60 -13.17 11.12
N THR A 133 3.57 -13.29 12.44
CA THR A 133 4.78 -13.25 13.29
C THR A 133 5.76 -14.34 12.90
N MET A 134 5.28 -15.56 12.66
CA MET A 134 6.13 -16.67 12.23
C MET A 134 6.74 -16.40 10.85
N ASP A 135 6.00 -15.79 9.93
CA ASP A 135 6.51 -15.44 8.61
C ASP A 135 7.56 -14.33 8.65
N ILE A 136 7.42 -13.35 9.56
CA ILE A 136 8.50 -12.39 9.84
C ILE A 136 9.78 -13.13 10.27
N PHE A 137 9.70 -14.12 11.17
CA PHE A 137 10.86 -14.89 11.59
C PHE A 137 11.45 -15.72 10.44
N ARG A 138 10.62 -16.30 9.59
CA ARG A 138 11.07 -17.02 8.38
C ARG A 138 11.82 -16.08 7.44
N MET A 139 11.26 -14.90 7.14
CA MET A 139 11.92 -13.88 6.31
C MET A 139 13.22 -13.40 6.93
N ALA A 140 13.26 -13.18 8.24
CA ALA A 140 14.49 -12.77 8.95
C ALA A 140 15.63 -13.80 8.86
N ASN A 141 15.33 -15.07 8.58
CA ASN A 141 16.33 -16.11 8.32
C ASN A 141 16.75 -16.19 6.83
N MET A 142 16.07 -15.48 5.92
CA MET A 142 16.32 -15.54 4.49
C MET A 142 16.92 -14.22 3.95
N VAL A 143 16.55 -13.10 4.55
CA VAL A 143 16.94 -11.75 4.09
C VAL A 143 18.12 -11.24 4.91
N SER A 144 19.16 -10.77 4.24
CA SER A 144 20.33 -10.23 4.93
C SER A 144 20.05 -8.84 5.54
N GLN A 145 20.80 -8.49 6.59
CA GLN A 145 20.76 -7.14 7.17
C GLN A 145 21.04 -6.04 6.13
N ASN A 146 21.94 -6.31 5.17
CA ASN A 146 22.26 -5.35 4.13
C ASN A 146 21.09 -5.16 3.15
N ASP A 147 20.33 -6.21 2.86
CA ASP A 147 19.13 -6.11 2.03
C ASP A 147 18.05 -5.27 2.72
N CYS A 148 17.79 -5.53 4.00
CA CYS A 148 16.86 -4.72 4.79
C CYS A 148 17.30 -3.24 4.84
N LYS A 149 18.59 -2.96 5.02
CA LYS A 149 19.11 -1.58 5.02
C LYS A 149 18.90 -0.90 3.66
N ARG A 150 19.14 -1.61 2.55
CA ARG A 150 18.95 -1.06 1.20
C ARG A 150 17.47 -0.82 0.89
N ALA A 151 16.62 -1.77 1.25
CA ALA A 151 15.18 -1.65 1.07
C ALA A 151 14.60 -0.48 1.89
N GLY A 152 14.99 -0.37 3.16
CA GLY A 152 14.52 0.71 4.04
C GLY A 152 15.18 2.07 3.83
N ALA A 153 16.22 2.18 2.99
CA ALA A 153 17.06 3.39 2.90
C ALA A 153 16.28 4.66 2.52
N ASP A 154 15.29 4.52 1.65
CA ASP A 154 14.51 5.64 1.14
C ASP A 154 13.19 5.83 1.95
N VAL A 155 12.75 4.81 2.67
CA VAL A 155 11.45 4.77 3.37
C VAL A 155 11.58 5.13 4.84
N VAL A 156 12.60 4.58 5.52
CA VAL A 156 12.84 4.82 6.94
C VAL A 156 13.79 5.99 7.11
N LYS A 157 13.40 6.95 7.96
CA LYS A 157 14.26 8.11 8.24
C LYS A 157 15.64 7.68 8.71
N GLN A 158 16.68 8.09 7.98
CA GLN A 158 18.06 7.82 8.33
C GLN A 158 18.47 8.63 9.56
N VAL A 159 19.05 7.96 10.53
CA VAL A 159 19.55 8.53 11.79
C VAL A 159 20.94 7.98 12.08
N ALA A 160 21.74 8.70 12.87
CA ALA A 160 23.12 8.30 13.21
C ALA A 160 23.19 6.96 13.93
N ASN A 161 22.16 6.60 14.72
CA ASN A 161 22.04 5.32 15.41
C ASN A 161 20.69 4.68 15.06
N PRO A 162 20.59 3.94 13.95
CA PRO A 162 19.34 3.37 13.48
C PRO A 162 18.82 2.28 14.43
N LEU A 163 17.53 2.32 14.69
CA LEU A 163 16.84 1.33 15.50
C LEU A 163 16.62 0.02 14.72
N LEU A 164 16.51 -1.10 15.44
CA LEU A 164 16.20 -2.42 14.86
C LEU A 164 14.85 -2.40 14.11
N SER A 165 13.90 -1.57 14.54
CA SER A 165 12.61 -1.38 13.87
C SER A 165 12.75 -1.02 12.39
N GLY A 166 13.78 -0.27 12.01
CA GLY A 166 14.08 0.07 10.62
C GLY A 166 14.49 -1.13 9.74
N LEU A 167 14.90 -2.24 10.33
CA LEU A 167 15.18 -3.50 9.62
C LEU A 167 13.94 -4.39 9.52
N ILE A 168 13.03 -4.31 10.48
CA ILE A 168 11.77 -5.06 10.50
C ILE A 168 10.76 -4.44 9.51
N TYR A 169 10.74 -3.12 9.41
CA TYR A 169 9.82 -2.36 8.57
C TYR A 169 9.70 -2.90 7.12
N PRO A 170 10.80 -3.04 6.34
CA PRO A 170 10.70 -3.53 4.97
C PRO A 170 10.24 -4.99 4.87
N LEU A 171 10.56 -5.84 5.85
CA LEU A 171 10.07 -7.22 5.88
C LEU A 171 8.56 -7.26 6.05
N MET A 172 8.00 -6.44 6.94
CA MET A 172 6.57 -6.34 7.14
C MET A 172 5.86 -5.82 5.88
N GLN A 173 6.42 -4.80 5.24
CA GLN A 173 5.81 -4.24 4.03
C GLN A 173 5.78 -5.26 2.88
N ALA A 174 6.83 -6.06 2.71
CA ALA A 174 6.84 -7.13 1.72
C ALA A 174 5.80 -8.23 2.04
N LEU A 175 5.62 -8.58 3.32
CA LEU A 175 4.59 -9.54 3.73
C LEU A 175 3.18 -9.01 3.56
N ASP A 176 2.96 -7.72 3.69
CA ASP A 176 1.64 -7.10 3.53
C ASP A 176 1.06 -7.36 2.14
N GLU A 177 1.89 -7.43 1.10
CA GLU A 177 1.45 -7.78 -0.26
C GLU A 177 0.79 -9.15 -0.31
N HIS A 178 1.36 -10.13 0.40
CA HIS A 178 0.82 -11.48 0.50
C HIS A 178 -0.46 -11.53 1.33
N TYR A 179 -0.44 -10.93 2.53
CA TYR A 179 -1.56 -10.99 3.48
C TYR A 179 -2.77 -10.14 3.05
N LEU A 180 -2.57 -9.15 2.20
CA LEU A 180 -3.66 -8.36 1.60
C LEU A 180 -4.22 -8.99 0.33
N ASP A 181 -3.67 -10.12 -0.14
CA ASP A 181 -4.10 -10.84 -1.35
C ASP A 181 -4.26 -9.88 -2.54
N CYS A 182 -3.21 -9.10 -2.83
CA CYS A 182 -3.22 -8.11 -3.89
C CYS A 182 -2.39 -8.55 -5.10
N ASP A 183 -2.78 -8.10 -6.29
CA ASP A 183 -2.03 -8.28 -7.54
C ASP A 183 -0.95 -7.22 -7.70
N VAL A 184 -1.22 -6.00 -7.20
CA VAL A 184 -0.33 -4.84 -7.33
C VAL A 184 -0.37 -3.94 -6.10
N GLN A 185 0.77 -3.33 -5.81
CA GLN A 185 0.91 -2.25 -4.84
C GLN A 185 1.01 -0.91 -5.56
N PHE A 186 0.30 0.09 -5.04
CA PHE A 186 0.49 1.48 -5.41
C PHE A 186 1.24 2.22 -4.31
N GLY A 187 2.33 2.90 -4.65
CA GLY A 187 3.15 3.62 -3.69
C GLY A 187 4.00 4.71 -4.31
N GLY A 188 4.77 5.41 -3.50
CA GLY A 188 5.81 6.31 -3.96
C GLY A 188 6.99 5.55 -4.56
N VAL A 189 7.80 6.22 -5.38
CA VAL A 189 9.00 5.62 -6.00
C VAL A 189 10.04 5.20 -4.96
N ASP A 190 9.99 5.81 -3.77
CA ASP A 190 10.78 5.44 -2.60
C ASP A 190 10.52 4.01 -2.10
N GLN A 191 9.34 3.44 -2.42
CA GLN A 191 8.97 2.06 -2.06
C GLN A 191 9.57 1.00 -3.01
N ARG A 192 10.19 1.40 -4.10
CA ARG A 192 10.66 0.52 -5.18
C ARG A 192 11.65 -0.57 -4.74
N LYS A 193 12.37 -0.36 -3.64
CA LYS A 193 13.42 -1.26 -3.16
C LYS A 193 12.93 -2.33 -2.18
N ILE A 194 11.69 -2.25 -1.79
CA ILE A 194 11.03 -3.24 -0.94
C ILE A 194 10.46 -4.34 -1.81
#